data_cb745ce4bdd9401adb240d3bc59498cb
#
_entry.id   cb745ce4bdd9401adb240d3bc59498cb
#
_cell.length_a   1.000
_cell.length_b   1.000
_cell.length_c   1.000
_cell.angle_alpha   90.00
_cell.angle_beta   90.00
_cell.angle_gamma   90.00
#
_symmetry.space_group_name_H-M   'P 1'
#
loop_
_entity.id
_entity.type
_entity.pdbx_description
1 polymer ?
#
loop_
_entity_poly.entity_id
_entity_poly.type
_entity_poly.pdbx_seq_one_letter_code
_entity_poly.pdbx_strand_id
1 'polypeptide(L)'
;MSVKGVNKETFSQEVLNNNLPVLVDFWAPWCPPCVSVAPTIEQLSGEHETRLKVVKVNIDENAELASIYGIRSIPSFKVFNKGEIVLEFGGALPKKQIEEKLNDYLTT
;
A
#
# COMPACT_ATOMS: atom_id res chain seq x y z
N MET A 1 3.85 -14.71 0.57
CA MET A 1 4.43 -13.90 -0.51
C MET A 1 4.81 -12.55 0.00
N SER A 2 5.92 -12.07 -0.44
CA SER A 2 6.37 -10.78 0.06
C SER A 2 5.71 -9.63 -0.64
N VAL A 3 5.51 -8.56 0.12
CA VAL A 3 5.09 -7.28 -0.42
C VAL A 3 6.29 -6.67 -1.13
N LYS A 4 6.12 -6.36 -2.41
CA LYS A 4 7.20 -5.83 -3.23
C LYS A 4 7.45 -4.36 -2.93
N GLY A 5 8.72 -3.99 -2.74
CA GLY A 5 9.10 -2.59 -2.65
C GLY A 5 9.12 -1.97 -4.04
N VAL A 6 8.54 -0.78 -4.16
CA VAL A 6 8.58 -0.03 -5.41
C VAL A 6 9.26 1.31 -5.18
N ASN A 7 9.86 1.84 -6.23
CA ASN A 7 10.56 3.11 -6.16
C ASN A 7 10.04 4.04 -7.26
N LYS A 8 10.67 5.20 -7.36
CA LYS A 8 10.27 6.20 -8.32
C LYS A 8 10.27 5.66 -9.75
N GLU A 9 11.26 4.83 -10.10
CA GLU A 9 11.39 4.29 -11.46
C GLU A 9 10.36 3.22 -11.77
N THR A 10 9.90 2.46 -10.77
CA THR A 10 8.99 1.35 -10.99
C THR A 10 7.54 1.66 -10.66
N PHE A 11 7.27 2.80 -10.03
CA PHE A 11 5.93 3.13 -9.53
C PHE A 11 4.90 3.16 -10.64
N SER A 12 5.21 3.78 -11.76
CA SER A 12 4.26 3.88 -12.86
C SER A 12 3.86 2.50 -13.36
N GLN A 13 4.84 1.63 -13.58
CA GLN A 13 4.58 0.29 -14.10
C GLN A 13 3.86 -0.59 -13.08
N GLU A 14 4.29 -0.53 -11.82
CA GLU A 14 3.78 -1.46 -10.81
C GLU A 14 2.44 -1.01 -10.22
N VAL A 15 2.18 0.29 -10.18
CA VAL A 15 1.01 0.84 -9.52
C VAL A 15 0.03 1.47 -10.51
N LEU A 16 0.50 2.39 -11.32
CA LEU A 16 -0.40 3.20 -12.15
C LEU A 16 -0.94 2.44 -13.35
N ASN A 17 -0.16 1.54 -13.91
CA ASN A 17 -0.52 0.77 -15.12
C ASN A 17 -0.86 -0.68 -14.79
N ASN A 18 -1.46 -0.92 -13.64
CA ASN A 18 -1.80 -2.26 -13.22
C ASN A 18 -3.28 -2.54 -13.47
N ASN A 19 -3.60 -3.76 -13.88
CA ASN A 19 -4.99 -4.17 -14.11
C ASN A 19 -5.74 -4.43 -12.81
N LEU A 20 -5.03 -4.77 -11.73
CA LEU A 20 -5.63 -4.99 -10.42
C LEU A 20 -5.60 -3.69 -9.62
N PRO A 21 -6.52 -3.55 -8.66
CA PRO A 21 -6.33 -2.52 -7.63
C PRO A 21 -5.01 -2.76 -6.90
N VAL A 22 -4.32 -1.69 -6.55
CA VAL A 22 -3.01 -1.77 -5.89
C VAL A 22 -3.07 -1.02 -4.57
N LEU A 23 -2.79 -1.74 -3.49
CA LEU A 23 -2.63 -1.13 -2.17
C LEU A 23 -1.17 -0.74 -2.01
N VAL A 24 -0.94 0.55 -1.77
CA VAL A 24 0.41 1.08 -1.57
C VAL A 24 0.58 1.47 -0.11
N ASP A 25 1.59 0.89 0.53
CA ASP A 25 1.96 1.14 1.92
C ASP A 25 3.17 2.08 1.93
N PHE A 26 2.94 3.34 2.31
CA PHE A 26 4.03 4.31 2.51
C PHE A 26 4.53 4.15 3.94
N TRP A 27 5.80 3.83 4.10
CA TRP A 27 6.36 3.42 5.39
C TRP A 27 7.81 3.88 5.54
N ALA A 28 8.35 3.69 6.74
CA ALA A 28 9.78 3.87 6.98
C ALA A 28 10.23 2.86 8.05
N PRO A 29 11.51 2.43 8.00
CA PRO A 29 11.99 1.42 8.94
C PRO A 29 12.09 1.92 10.39
N TRP A 30 12.17 3.23 10.59
CA TRP A 30 12.23 3.83 11.92
C TRP A 30 10.86 4.09 12.54
N CYS A 31 9.80 3.71 11.87
CA CYS A 31 8.42 4.00 12.28
C CYS A 31 7.83 2.77 12.98
N PRO A 32 7.63 2.78 14.31
CA PRO A 32 7.13 1.60 15.01
C PRO A 32 5.76 1.11 14.52
N PRO A 33 4.76 1.99 14.27
CA PRO A 33 3.49 1.49 13.73
C PRO A 33 3.63 0.87 12.35
N CYS A 34 4.58 1.38 11.53
CA CYS A 34 4.84 0.80 10.21
C CYS A 34 5.36 -0.63 10.35
N VAL A 35 6.31 -0.83 11.26
CA VAL A 35 6.90 -2.14 11.52
C VAL A 35 5.85 -3.08 12.12
N SER A 36 5.02 -2.55 13.02
CA SER A 36 3.98 -3.33 13.69
C SER A 36 2.95 -3.88 12.70
N VAL A 37 2.56 -3.11 11.69
CA VAL A 37 1.52 -3.51 10.75
C VAL A 37 2.07 -4.35 9.59
N ALA A 38 3.40 -4.41 9.43
CA ALA A 38 4.01 -5.10 8.29
C ALA A 38 3.58 -6.56 8.15
N PRO A 39 3.55 -7.37 9.23
CA PRO A 39 3.08 -8.76 9.06
C PRO A 39 1.64 -8.87 8.59
N THR A 40 0.78 -7.94 9.04
CA THR A 40 -0.61 -7.90 8.59
C THR A 40 -0.69 -7.62 7.08
N ILE A 41 0.11 -6.68 6.61
CA ILE A 41 0.12 -6.32 5.19
C ILE A 41 0.66 -7.48 4.35
N GLU A 42 1.70 -8.18 4.82
CA GLU A 42 2.20 -9.38 4.15
C GLU A 42 1.13 -10.46 4.06
N GLN A 43 0.38 -10.66 5.15
CA GLN A 43 -0.67 -11.66 5.17
C GLN A 43 -1.80 -11.32 4.20
N LEU A 44 -2.22 -10.05 4.18
CA LEU A 44 -3.23 -9.59 3.23
C LEU A 44 -2.79 -9.79 1.79
N SER A 45 -1.53 -9.49 1.51
CA SER A 45 -0.96 -9.66 0.17
C SER A 45 -1.10 -11.10 -0.31
N GLY A 46 -0.76 -12.05 0.56
CA GLY A 46 -0.84 -13.47 0.21
C GLY A 46 -2.27 -13.96 0.05
N GLU A 47 -3.16 -13.53 0.94
CA GLU A 47 -4.54 -14.00 0.94
C GLU A 47 -5.36 -13.47 -0.23
N HIS A 48 -5.01 -12.30 -0.75
CA HIS A 48 -5.81 -11.62 -1.77
C HIS A 48 -5.06 -11.40 -3.07
N GLU A 49 -4.01 -12.17 -3.32
CA GLU A 49 -3.07 -11.90 -4.41
C GLU A 49 -3.70 -11.94 -5.81
N THR A 50 -4.83 -12.64 -5.97
CA THR A 50 -5.51 -12.70 -7.27
C THR A 50 -6.42 -11.51 -7.53
N ARG A 51 -6.70 -10.71 -6.51
CA ARG A 51 -7.65 -9.59 -6.59
C ARG A 51 -7.03 -8.26 -6.28
N LEU A 52 -5.95 -8.25 -5.52
CA LEU A 52 -5.31 -7.03 -5.03
C LEU A 52 -3.81 -7.20 -5.07
N LYS A 53 -3.13 -6.25 -5.67
CA LYS A 53 -1.68 -6.20 -5.58
C LYS A 53 -1.31 -5.32 -4.39
N VAL A 54 -0.29 -5.72 -3.65
CA VAL A 54 0.18 -4.94 -2.50
C VAL A 54 1.65 -4.63 -2.70
N VAL A 55 2.00 -3.35 -2.60
CA VAL A 55 3.38 -2.89 -2.71
C VAL A 55 3.67 -1.92 -1.58
N LYS A 56 4.95 -1.63 -1.35
CA LYS A 56 5.36 -0.68 -0.33
C LYS A 56 6.36 0.31 -0.88
N VAL A 57 6.31 1.53 -0.35
CA VAL A 57 7.22 2.61 -0.71
C VAL A 57 7.91 3.09 0.56
N ASN A 58 9.21 2.94 0.62
CA ASN A 58 10.03 3.47 1.72
C ASN A 58 10.22 4.97 1.48
N ILE A 59 9.66 5.81 2.35
CA ILE A 59 9.68 7.25 2.13
C ILE A 59 11.07 7.86 2.32
N ASP A 60 11.96 7.19 3.05
CA ASP A 60 13.35 7.67 3.20
C ASP A 60 14.10 7.56 1.88
N GLU A 61 13.80 6.52 1.11
CA GLU A 61 14.46 6.28 -0.18
C GLU A 61 13.70 6.91 -1.34
N ASN A 62 12.46 7.31 -1.12
CA ASN A 62 11.58 7.81 -2.18
C ASN A 62 10.87 9.07 -1.73
N ALA A 63 11.63 10.06 -1.26
CA ALA A 63 11.08 11.31 -0.75
C ALA A 63 10.23 12.04 -1.79
N GLU A 64 10.60 11.92 -3.05
CA GLU A 64 9.85 12.56 -4.13
C GLU A 64 8.46 11.97 -4.28
N LEU A 65 8.34 10.65 -4.23
CA LEU A 65 7.03 9.99 -4.26
C LEU A 65 6.17 10.40 -3.06
N ALA A 66 6.78 10.42 -1.87
CA ALA A 66 6.07 10.84 -0.67
C ALA A 66 5.53 12.27 -0.83
N SER A 67 6.33 13.14 -1.41
CA SER A 67 5.93 14.53 -1.64
C SER A 67 4.80 14.63 -2.65
N ILE A 68 4.91 13.90 -3.76
CA ILE A 68 3.88 13.90 -4.81
C ILE A 68 2.52 13.50 -4.24
N TYR A 69 2.50 12.50 -3.38
CA TYR A 69 1.24 11.98 -2.83
C TYR A 69 0.89 12.57 -1.47
N GLY A 70 1.60 13.62 -1.05
CA GLY A 70 1.24 14.37 0.15
C GLY A 70 1.31 13.57 1.43
N ILE A 71 2.29 12.67 1.55
CA ILE A 71 2.42 11.81 2.72
C ILE A 71 2.94 12.65 3.89
N ARG A 72 2.14 12.76 4.96
CA ARG A 72 2.49 13.54 6.15
C ARG A 72 2.66 12.68 7.39
N SER A 73 1.98 11.56 7.43
CA SER A 73 2.08 10.62 8.55
C SER A 73 2.18 9.22 7.98
N ILE A 74 2.84 8.33 8.72
CA ILE A 74 3.04 6.95 8.28
C ILE A 74 2.71 6.00 9.44
N PRO A 75 2.23 4.78 9.13
CA PRO A 75 2.01 4.27 7.78
C PRO A 75 0.81 4.95 7.12
N SER A 76 0.92 5.18 5.83
CA SER A 76 -0.15 5.74 5.04
C SER A 76 -0.46 4.78 3.90
N PHE A 77 -1.73 4.48 3.70
CA PHE A 77 -2.16 3.50 2.71
C PHE A 77 -3.05 4.16 1.68
N LYS A 78 -2.78 3.87 0.41
CA LYS A 78 -3.61 4.36 -0.68
C LYS A 78 -3.89 3.20 -1.62
N VAL A 79 -5.14 3.11 -2.07
CA VAL A 79 -5.50 2.12 -3.10
C VAL A 79 -5.63 2.86 -4.42
N PHE A 80 -4.86 2.38 -5.40
CA PHE A 80 -4.93 2.86 -6.77
C PHE A 80 -5.72 1.87 -7.60
N ASN A 81 -6.65 2.35 -8.39
CA ASN A 81 -7.39 1.52 -9.32
C ASN A 81 -7.34 2.19 -10.69
N LYS A 82 -6.67 1.53 -11.63
CA LYS A 82 -6.47 2.06 -12.98
C LYS A 82 -5.86 3.46 -12.97
N GLY A 83 -4.88 3.63 -12.11
CA GLY A 83 -4.10 4.86 -12.00
C GLY A 83 -4.69 5.94 -11.12
N GLU A 84 -5.87 5.72 -10.55
CA GLU A 84 -6.54 6.70 -9.71
C GLU A 84 -6.61 6.24 -8.27
N ILE A 85 -6.43 7.18 -7.35
CA ILE A 85 -6.57 6.89 -5.92
C ILE A 85 -8.06 6.79 -5.59
N VAL A 86 -8.48 5.62 -5.11
CA VAL A 86 -9.89 5.35 -4.81
C VAL A 86 -10.14 5.17 -3.32
N LEU A 87 -9.08 5.04 -2.51
CA LEU A 87 -9.21 4.86 -1.06
C LEU A 87 -7.93 5.30 -0.40
N GLU A 88 -8.06 5.94 0.78
CA GLU A 88 -6.91 6.35 1.58
C GLU A 88 -7.23 6.10 3.04
N PHE A 89 -6.25 5.59 3.78
CA PHE A 89 -6.35 5.45 5.22
C PHE A 89 -4.95 5.36 5.82
N GLY A 90 -4.84 5.43 7.13
CA GLY A 90 -3.54 5.41 7.79
C GLY A 90 -3.59 4.74 9.14
N GLY A 91 -2.40 4.50 9.70
CA GLY A 91 -2.23 3.90 11.00
C GLY A 91 -2.14 2.39 10.96
N ALA A 92 -1.68 1.81 12.07
CA ALA A 92 -1.52 0.36 12.20
C ALA A 92 -2.84 -0.27 12.64
N LEU A 93 -3.78 -0.37 11.71
CA LEU A 93 -5.10 -0.91 11.98
C LEU A 93 -5.07 -2.44 12.06
N PRO A 94 -5.99 -3.05 12.82
CA PRO A 94 -6.15 -4.50 12.79
C PRO A 94 -6.54 -5.00 11.39
N LYS A 95 -6.13 -6.22 11.09
CA LYS A 95 -6.36 -6.84 9.77
C LYS A 95 -7.83 -6.74 9.34
N LYS A 96 -8.75 -7.05 10.26
CA LYS A 96 -10.17 -7.04 9.95
C LYS A 96 -10.65 -5.66 9.51
N GLN A 97 -10.17 -4.62 10.18
CA GLN A 97 -10.54 -3.25 9.80
C GLN A 97 -10.00 -2.88 8.44
N ILE A 98 -8.77 -3.31 8.14
CA ILE A 98 -8.19 -3.06 6.82
C ILE A 98 -9.01 -3.78 5.75
N GLU A 99 -9.37 -5.04 6.00
CA GLU A 99 -10.19 -5.79 5.05
C GLU A 99 -11.55 -5.15 4.82
N GLU A 100 -12.15 -4.62 5.87
CA GLU A 100 -13.43 -3.92 5.73
C GLU A 100 -13.31 -2.69 4.83
N LYS A 101 -12.21 -1.94 4.99
CA LYS A 101 -11.97 -0.78 4.13
C LYS A 101 -11.73 -1.18 2.68
N LEU A 102 -11.10 -2.33 2.47
CA LEU A 102 -10.76 -2.81 1.13
C LEU A 102 -11.87 -3.63 0.49
N ASN A 103 -13.00 -3.81 1.18
CA ASN A 103 -14.01 -4.78 0.78
C ASN A 103 -14.46 -4.63 -0.67
N ASP A 104 -14.66 -3.40 -1.14
CA ASP A 104 -15.11 -3.15 -2.52
C ASP A 104 -14.08 -3.57 -3.56
N TYR A 105 -12.83 -3.74 -3.15
CA TYR A 105 -11.72 -4.09 -4.04
C TYR A 105 -11.26 -5.53 -3.86
N LEU A 106 -11.84 -6.27 -2.93
CA LEU A 106 -11.52 -7.67 -2.67
C LEU A 106 -12.57 -8.62 -3.24
N THR A 107 -13.76 -8.11 -3.53
CA THR A 107 -14.84 -8.90 -4.11
C THR A 107 -14.90 -8.66 -5.60
N THR A 108 -15.12 -9.69 -6.37
CA THR A 108 -15.24 -9.57 -7.81
C THR A 108 -16.55 -10.19 -8.26
#